data_13600018aba3c21cb9d799d03aac436f
#
_entry.id   13600018aba3c21cb9d799d03aac436f
#
_cell.length_a   1.000
_cell.length_b   1.000
_cell.length_c   1.000
_cell.angle_alpha   90.00
_cell.angle_beta   90.00
_cell.angle_gamma   90.00
#
_symmetry.space_group_name_H-M   'P 1'
#
loop_
_entity.id
_entity.type
_entity.pdbx_description
1 polymer ?
#
loop_
_entity_poly.entity_id
_entity_poly.type
_entity_poly.pdbx_seq_one_letter_code
_entity_poly.pdbx_strand_id
1 'polypeptide(L)'
;MASYTKKIVDVQGSPMECLVFQPNGAGPFPGMVVAQHFPIAHTGLEKDPFTIDVGERLAKAGYAAIIPFIFHWWAPEVEQEVKRNEWRDDRLIADLDAAYDTLCGLASVDKGRIGIMGHCWGGRMAWLGAGRNPNYKAAGVLYGGRIKVAMGAGSVPPIDLAGNMKCAMIGIFGNNDQNPSPADVNDLDAALTAAGIDHEFHRYDGAGHGFQDFCNQERYRKEQSEDAWKKLLAFFDAKLR
;
A
#
# COMPACT_ATOMS: atom_id res chain seq x y z
N MET A 1 -17.78 -11.45 -11.59
CA MET A 1 -17.18 -10.25 -12.21
C MET A 1 -16.70 -9.39 -11.07
N ALA A 2 -15.45 -8.93 -11.11
CA ALA A 2 -14.91 -8.00 -10.10
C ALA A 2 -15.82 -6.78 -10.01
N SER A 3 -16.25 -6.44 -8.79
CA SER A 3 -17.15 -5.29 -8.56
C SER A 3 -16.34 -4.04 -8.22
N TYR A 4 -15.65 -3.50 -9.20
CA TYR A 4 -14.98 -2.19 -9.05
C TYR A 4 -15.53 -1.19 -10.05
N THR A 5 -15.32 0.10 -9.76
CA THR A 5 -15.52 1.19 -10.69
C THR A 5 -14.18 1.85 -11.00
N LYS A 6 -13.99 2.28 -12.25
CA LYS A 6 -12.84 3.09 -12.65
C LYS A 6 -13.15 4.56 -12.44
N LYS A 7 -12.20 5.29 -11.85
CA LYS A 7 -12.21 6.74 -11.77
C LYS A 7 -10.93 7.28 -12.38
N ILE A 8 -11.05 8.42 -13.07
CA ILE A 8 -9.88 9.20 -13.51
C ILE A 8 -9.77 10.39 -12.58
N VAL A 9 -8.61 10.54 -11.97
CA VAL A 9 -8.28 11.62 -11.04
C VAL A 9 -7.15 12.44 -11.66
N ASP A 10 -7.33 13.75 -11.75
CA ASP A 10 -6.25 14.63 -12.18
C ASP A 10 -5.24 14.80 -11.05
N VAL A 11 -3.98 14.51 -11.33
CA VAL A 11 -2.87 14.75 -10.41
C VAL A 11 -1.85 15.65 -11.10
N GLN A 12 -1.89 16.93 -10.78
CA GLN A 12 -0.98 17.94 -11.33
C GLN A 12 -0.97 17.97 -12.88
N GLY A 13 -2.13 17.79 -13.50
CA GLY A 13 -2.31 17.78 -14.96
C GLY A 13 -2.08 16.40 -15.61
N SER A 14 -1.79 15.36 -14.83
CA SER A 14 -1.67 13.98 -15.32
C SER A 14 -2.88 13.14 -14.90
N PRO A 15 -3.61 12.50 -15.85
CA PRO A 15 -4.78 11.71 -15.55
C PRO A 15 -4.39 10.36 -14.95
N MET A 16 -4.68 10.16 -13.66
CA MET A 16 -4.42 8.93 -12.93
C MET A 16 -5.68 8.05 -12.89
N GLU A 17 -5.61 6.83 -13.42
CA GLU A 17 -6.66 5.83 -13.26
C GLU A 17 -6.64 5.28 -11.83
N CYS A 18 -7.83 5.16 -11.23
CA CYS A 18 -8.00 4.50 -9.94
C CYS A 18 -9.08 3.43 -10.04
N LEU A 19 -8.85 2.25 -9.46
CA LEU A 19 -9.88 1.26 -9.21
C LEU A 19 -10.49 1.49 -7.83
N VAL A 20 -11.83 1.59 -7.77
CA VAL A 20 -12.56 1.76 -6.52
C VAL A 20 -13.43 0.54 -6.28
N PHE A 21 -13.18 -0.15 -5.18
CA PHE A 21 -13.94 -1.31 -4.69
C PHE A 21 -14.81 -0.86 -3.53
N GLN A 22 -16.06 -1.29 -3.52
CA GLN A 22 -16.99 -0.93 -2.43
C GLN A 22 -17.64 -2.18 -1.86
N PRO A 23 -17.82 -2.23 -0.52
CA PRO A 23 -18.62 -3.26 0.10
C PRO A 23 -20.09 -3.18 -0.32
N ASN A 24 -20.81 -4.26 -0.16
CA ASN A 24 -22.28 -4.25 -0.30
C ASN A 24 -22.92 -3.49 0.87
N GLY A 25 -23.96 -2.72 0.59
CA GLY A 25 -24.71 -1.96 1.61
C GLY A 25 -24.58 -0.45 1.46
N ALA A 26 -25.15 0.28 2.40
CA ALA A 26 -25.25 1.73 2.33
C ALA A 26 -24.05 2.49 2.93
N GLY A 27 -23.22 1.84 3.75
CA GLY A 27 -22.14 2.53 4.48
C GLY A 27 -22.66 3.32 5.70
N PRO A 28 -21.87 4.25 6.26
CA PRO A 28 -20.52 4.59 5.84
C PRO A 28 -19.49 3.51 6.21
N PHE A 29 -18.64 3.14 5.25
CA PHE A 29 -17.60 2.14 5.43
C PHE A 29 -16.25 2.80 5.80
N PRO A 30 -15.38 2.13 6.57
CA PRO A 30 -13.99 2.54 6.64
C PRO A 30 -13.36 2.45 5.25
N GLY A 31 -12.39 3.33 4.98
CA GLY A 31 -11.70 3.41 3.69
C GLY A 31 -10.28 2.87 3.75
N MET A 32 -9.78 2.40 2.61
CA MET A 32 -8.41 1.93 2.45
C MET A 32 -7.80 2.46 1.15
N VAL A 33 -6.73 3.24 1.27
CA VAL A 33 -5.85 3.55 0.14
C VAL A 33 -4.88 2.38 -0.02
N VAL A 34 -4.91 1.73 -1.17
CA VAL A 34 -4.01 0.61 -1.48
C VAL A 34 -2.94 1.09 -2.45
N ALA A 35 -1.74 1.27 -1.95
CA ALA A 35 -0.61 1.64 -2.78
C ALA A 35 -0.21 0.48 -3.70
N GLN A 36 -0.13 0.75 -5.00
CA GLN A 36 0.09 -0.25 -6.03
C GLN A 36 1.44 -0.97 -5.86
N HIS A 37 1.46 -2.28 -6.11
CA HIS A 37 2.70 -3.03 -6.20
C HIS A 37 3.36 -2.89 -7.60
N PHE A 38 4.66 -3.20 -7.69
CA PHE A 38 5.47 -2.85 -8.85
C PHE A 38 5.23 -3.64 -10.15
N PRO A 39 4.81 -4.92 -10.19
CA PRO A 39 4.81 -5.70 -11.44
C PRO A 39 4.03 -5.09 -12.60
N ILE A 40 3.12 -4.15 -12.34
CA ILE A 40 2.32 -3.53 -13.39
C ILE A 40 2.80 -2.10 -13.63
N ALA A 41 3.73 -1.94 -14.57
CA ALA A 41 4.25 -0.64 -14.95
C ALA A 41 3.72 -0.11 -16.30
N HIS A 42 2.98 -0.92 -17.08
CA HIS A 42 2.65 -0.57 -18.45
C HIS A 42 1.18 -0.25 -18.67
N THR A 43 0.27 -1.05 -18.16
CA THR A 43 -1.17 -0.90 -18.48
C THR A 43 -2.05 -1.34 -17.34
N GLY A 44 -3.16 -0.65 -17.19
CA GLY A 44 -4.39 -1.01 -16.47
C GLY A 44 -4.27 -1.94 -15.27
N LEU A 45 -4.56 -1.43 -14.09
CA LEU A 45 -4.62 -2.21 -12.85
C LEU A 45 -5.53 -3.44 -12.94
N GLU A 46 -6.57 -3.36 -13.79
CA GLU A 46 -7.55 -4.42 -14.00
C GLU A 46 -6.98 -5.68 -14.67
N LYS A 47 -5.78 -5.59 -15.22
CA LYS A 47 -5.08 -6.71 -15.85
C LYS A 47 -4.25 -7.53 -14.86
N ASP A 48 -4.14 -7.07 -13.62
CA ASP A 48 -3.41 -7.77 -12.57
C ASP A 48 -4.35 -8.49 -11.62
N PRO A 49 -4.43 -9.83 -11.68
CA PRO A 49 -5.30 -10.60 -10.79
C PRO A 49 -4.97 -10.40 -9.30
N PHE A 50 -3.70 -10.13 -8.95
CA PHE A 50 -3.32 -9.87 -7.56
C PHE A 50 -3.90 -8.54 -7.07
N THR A 51 -3.79 -7.47 -7.85
CA THR A 51 -4.40 -6.16 -7.51
C THR A 51 -5.91 -6.27 -7.35
N ILE A 52 -6.59 -7.01 -8.24
CA ILE A 52 -8.04 -7.23 -8.16
C ILE A 52 -8.40 -8.00 -6.88
N ASP A 53 -7.69 -9.09 -6.57
CA ASP A 53 -7.93 -9.89 -5.36
C ASP A 53 -7.76 -9.05 -4.09
N VAL A 54 -6.74 -8.18 -4.01
CA VAL A 54 -6.56 -7.26 -2.87
C VAL A 54 -7.77 -6.35 -2.68
N GLY A 55 -8.26 -5.72 -3.74
CA GLY A 55 -9.45 -4.87 -3.69
C GLY A 55 -10.72 -5.64 -3.30
N GLU A 56 -10.92 -6.82 -3.86
CA GLU A 56 -12.07 -7.68 -3.55
C GLU A 56 -12.05 -8.21 -2.10
N ARG A 57 -10.89 -8.62 -1.59
CA ARG A 57 -10.73 -9.05 -0.19
C ARG A 57 -11.07 -7.91 0.77
N LEU A 58 -10.60 -6.71 0.50
CA LEU A 58 -10.94 -5.53 1.32
C LEU A 58 -12.43 -5.21 1.27
N ALA A 59 -13.04 -5.17 0.07
CA ALA A 59 -14.46 -4.92 -0.07
C ALA A 59 -15.31 -6.00 0.63
N LYS A 60 -14.94 -7.28 0.49
CA LYS A 60 -15.59 -8.39 1.20
C LYS A 60 -15.45 -8.28 2.71
N ALA A 61 -14.31 -7.77 3.18
CA ALA A 61 -14.07 -7.50 4.60
C ALA A 61 -14.75 -6.21 5.09
N GLY A 62 -15.45 -5.46 4.23
CA GLY A 62 -16.23 -4.28 4.59
C GLY A 62 -15.47 -2.95 4.53
N TYR A 63 -14.37 -2.88 3.77
CA TYR A 63 -13.61 -1.66 3.50
C TYR A 63 -13.86 -1.15 2.08
N ALA A 64 -14.17 0.13 1.93
CA ALA A 64 -14.10 0.78 0.63
C ALA A 64 -12.64 1.01 0.27
N ALA A 65 -12.16 0.44 -0.84
CA ALA A 65 -10.76 0.54 -1.23
C ALA A 65 -10.58 1.35 -2.51
N ILE A 66 -9.51 2.13 -2.59
CA ILE A 66 -9.06 2.81 -3.80
C ILE A 66 -7.62 2.41 -4.12
N ILE A 67 -7.36 2.03 -5.36
CA ILE A 67 -6.04 1.62 -5.85
C ILE A 67 -5.64 2.55 -7.00
N PRO A 68 -4.72 3.51 -6.80
CA PRO A 68 -4.25 4.41 -7.84
C PRO A 68 -3.23 3.74 -8.76
N PHE A 69 -3.25 4.07 -10.06
CA PHE A 69 -2.24 3.68 -11.04
C PHE A 69 -1.08 4.68 -11.02
N ILE A 70 -0.06 4.40 -10.25
CA ILE A 70 1.07 5.30 -9.99
C ILE A 70 2.04 5.50 -11.15
N PHE A 71 1.87 4.80 -12.27
CA PHE A 71 2.73 4.91 -13.46
C PHE A 71 2.15 5.83 -14.54
N HIS A 72 1.12 6.60 -14.24
CA HIS A 72 0.47 7.55 -15.15
C HIS A 72 1.37 8.75 -15.56
N TRP A 73 2.50 8.93 -14.87
CA TRP A 73 3.50 9.96 -15.18
C TRP A 73 4.32 9.68 -16.44
N TRP A 74 4.28 8.44 -16.93
CA TRP A 74 5.01 7.99 -18.11
C TRP A 74 4.06 7.45 -19.16
N ALA A 75 4.45 7.62 -20.44
CA ALA A 75 3.74 6.94 -21.52
C ALA A 75 3.80 5.40 -21.32
N PRO A 76 2.75 4.66 -21.70
CA PRO A 76 2.67 3.22 -21.45
C PRO A 76 3.86 2.42 -21.99
N GLU A 77 4.41 2.83 -23.12
CA GLU A 77 5.52 2.19 -23.82
C GLU A 77 6.90 2.42 -23.19
N VAL A 78 7.02 3.34 -22.23
CA VAL A 78 8.29 3.60 -21.54
C VAL A 78 8.68 2.36 -20.72
N GLU A 79 9.92 1.92 -20.90
CA GLU A 79 10.44 0.73 -20.23
C GLU A 79 10.36 0.82 -18.70
N GLN A 80 10.10 -0.31 -18.07
CA GLN A 80 9.94 -0.40 -16.62
C GLN A 80 11.20 0.08 -15.87
N GLU A 81 12.38 -0.19 -16.42
CA GLU A 81 13.64 0.24 -15.83
C GLU A 81 13.77 1.76 -15.81
N VAL A 82 13.38 2.43 -16.89
CA VAL A 82 13.34 3.90 -16.96
C VAL A 82 12.42 4.47 -15.89
N LYS A 83 11.20 3.96 -15.79
CA LYS A 83 10.22 4.36 -14.77
C LYS A 83 10.77 4.20 -13.36
N ARG A 84 11.54 3.12 -13.12
CA ARG A 84 12.18 2.87 -11.83
C ARG A 84 13.31 3.86 -11.53
N ASN A 85 14.11 4.21 -12.53
CA ASN A 85 15.25 5.11 -12.37
C ASN A 85 14.82 6.58 -12.24
N GLU A 86 13.71 6.94 -12.88
CA GLU A 86 13.11 8.29 -12.83
C GLU A 86 12.10 8.47 -11.71
N TRP A 87 11.97 7.49 -10.83
CA TRP A 87 11.01 7.52 -9.73
C TRP A 87 11.23 8.70 -8.79
N ARG A 88 10.13 9.31 -8.36
CA ARG A 88 10.14 10.46 -7.46
C ARG A 88 9.11 10.30 -6.36
N ASP A 89 9.55 10.39 -5.12
CA ASP A 89 8.69 10.27 -3.95
C ASP A 89 7.66 11.41 -3.85
N ASP A 90 7.98 12.61 -4.32
CA ASP A 90 7.04 13.75 -4.32
C ASP A 90 5.84 13.54 -5.26
N ARG A 91 6.06 12.92 -6.43
CA ARG A 91 4.97 12.54 -7.35
C ARG A 91 4.06 11.49 -6.71
N LEU A 92 4.67 10.50 -6.10
CA LEU A 92 3.92 9.46 -5.43
C LEU A 92 3.08 9.97 -4.25
N ILE A 93 3.62 10.90 -3.46
CA ILE A 93 2.85 11.54 -2.39
C ILE A 93 1.61 12.22 -2.98
N ALA A 94 1.77 12.94 -4.10
CA ALA A 94 0.63 13.57 -4.79
C ALA A 94 -0.40 12.54 -5.26
N ASP A 95 0.03 11.38 -5.77
CA ASP A 95 -0.86 10.28 -6.18
C ASP A 95 -1.65 9.72 -4.98
N LEU A 96 -0.97 9.46 -3.87
CA LEU A 96 -1.59 8.92 -2.66
C LEU A 96 -2.57 9.92 -2.02
N ASP A 97 -2.22 11.21 -2.00
CA ASP A 97 -3.09 12.27 -1.47
C ASP A 97 -4.34 12.44 -2.37
N ALA A 98 -4.18 12.43 -3.69
CA ALA A 98 -5.31 12.48 -4.62
C ALA A 98 -6.23 11.25 -4.50
N ALA A 99 -5.66 10.07 -4.29
CA ALA A 99 -6.43 8.85 -4.01
C ALA A 99 -7.17 8.95 -2.65
N TYR A 100 -6.50 9.45 -1.61
CA TYR A 100 -7.09 9.71 -0.29
C TYR A 100 -8.29 10.66 -0.40
N ASP A 101 -8.12 11.81 -1.06
CA ASP A 101 -9.17 12.81 -1.23
C ASP A 101 -10.35 12.27 -2.05
N THR A 102 -10.06 11.50 -3.10
CA THR A 102 -11.07 10.83 -3.91
C THR A 102 -11.91 9.86 -3.08
N LEU A 103 -11.24 9.06 -2.23
CA LEU A 103 -11.90 8.11 -1.33
C LEU A 103 -12.77 8.83 -0.29
N CYS A 104 -12.26 9.90 0.32
CA CYS A 104 -12.98 10.74 1.27
C CYS A 104 -14.19 11.46 0.65
N GLY A 105 -14.18 11.68 -0.65
CA GLY A 105 -15.30 12.27 -1.40
C GLY A 105 -16.46 11.32 -1.69
N LEU A 106 -16.32 10.02 -1.41
CA LEU A 106 -17.39 9.04 -1.59
C LEU A 106 -18.39 9.11 -0.43
N ALA A 107 -19.68 9.29 -0.74
CA ALA A 107 -20.74 9.35 0.28
C ALA A 107 -20.85 8.08 1.13
N SER A 108 -20.40 6.93 0.60
CA SER A 108 -20.39 5.64 1.29
C SER A 108 -19.19 5.43 2.22
N VAL A 109 -18.27 6.40 2.33
CA VAL A 109 -17.01 6.27 3.09
C VAL A 109 -17.02 7.17 4.32
N ASP A 110 -16.61 6.62 5.45
CA ASP A 110 -16.32 7.39 6.65
C ASP A 110 -14.90 7.95 6.57
N LYS A 111 -14.77 9.22 6.24
CA LYS A 111 -13.49 9.94 6.13
C LYS A 111 -12.68 10.02 7.44
N GLY A 112 -13.30 9.73 8.58
CA GLY A 112 -12.63 9.63 9.87
C GLY A 112 -11.92 8.28 10.10
N ARG A 113 -12.13 7.29 9.23
CA ARG A 113 -11.65 5.91 9.37
C ARG A 113 -10.94 5.42 8.10
N ILE A 114 -9.90 6.16 7.69
CA ILE A 114 -9.12 5.83 6.48
C ILE A 114 -7.77 5.24 6.88
N GLY A 115 -7.46 4.08 6.32
CA GLY A 115 -6.15 3.44 6.39
C GLY A 115 -5.39 3.49 5.06
N ILE A 116 -4.13 3.12 5.11
CA ILE A 116 -3.28 2.91 3.95
C ILE A 116 -2.58 1.57 4.05
N MET A 117 -2.45 0.86 2.94
CA MET A 117 -1.64 -0.36 2.89
C MET A 117 -0.98 -0.56 1.52
N GLY A 118 -0.03 -1.47 1.48
CA GLY A 118 0.54 -1.86 0.21
C GLY A 118 1.51 -3.03 0.31
N HIS A 119 1.69 -3.74 -0.80
CA HIS A 119 2.56 -4.88 -0.96
C HIS A 119 3.82 -4.50 -1.75
N CYS A 120 4.97 -5.09 -1.45
CA CYS A 120 6.19 -4.87 -2.22
C CYS A 120 6.54 -3.38 -2.31
N TRP A 121 6.61 -2.84 -3.52
CA TRP A 121 6.76 -1.41 -3.76
C TRP A 121 5.68 -0.58 -3.05
N GLY A 122 4.43 -1.07 -3.09
CA GLY A 122 3.32 -0.47 -2.35
C GLY A 122 3.52 -0.45 -0.84
N GLY A 123 4.25 -1.41 -0.27
CA GLY A 123 4.60 -1.39 1.15
C GLY A 123 5.52 -0.22 1.51
N ARG A 124 6.53 0.07 0.67
CA ARG A 124 7.35 1.29 0.80
C ARG A 124 6.49 2.54 0.72
N MET A 125 5.54 2.56 -0.22
CA MET A 125 4.66 3.70 -0.43
C MET A 125 3.68 3.90 0.72
N ALA A 126 3.17 2.83 1.30
CA ALA A 126 2.32 2.91 2.49
C ALA A 126 3.05 3.53 3.68
N TRP A 127 4.33 3.19 3.88
CA TRP A 127 5.16 3.83 4.90
C TRP A 127 5.34 5.33 4.62
N LEU A 128 5.69 5.67 3.37
CA LEU A 128 5.87 7.06 2.94
C LEU A 128 4.58 7.87 3.12
N GLY A 129 3.44 7.32 2.68
CA GLY A 129 2.13 7.94 2.84
C GLY A 129 1.75 8.17 4.30
N ALA A 130 1.94 7.16 5.17
CA ALA A 130 1.68 7.29 6.60
C ALA A 130 2.57 8.35 7.28
N GLY A 131 3.82 8.51 6.82
CA GLY A 131 4.74 9.53 7.33
C GLY A 131 4.50 10.94 6.78
N ARG A 132 3.70 11.09 5.73
CA ARG A 132 3.41 12.38 5.09
C ARG A 132 1.99 12.88 5.31
N ASN A 133 1.02 11.99 5.38
CA ASN A 133 -0.38 12.35 5.59
C ASN A 133 -0.85 11.91 6.99
N PRO A 134 -1.00 12.85 7.94
CA PRO A 134 -1.37 12.54 9.33
C PRO A 134 -2.84 12.10 9.49
N ASN A 135 -3.63 12.12 8.42
CA ASN A 135 -5.03 11.77 8.47
C ASN A 135 -5.28 10.26 8.43
N TYR A 136 -4.31 9.46 7.99
CA TYR A 136 -4.41 8.01 8.10
C TYR A 136 -4.51 7.56 9.56
N LYS A 137 -5.37 6.57 9.83
CA LYS A 137 -5.63 6.02 11.16
C LYS A 137 -4.95 4.68 11.40
N ALA A 138 -4.58 3.99 10.31
CA ALA A 138 -3.84 2.74 10.34
C ALA A 138 -3.01 2.59 9.07
N ALA A 139 -1.85 1.94 9.17
CA ALA A 139 -1.00 1.64 8.03
C ALA A 139 -0.60 0.17 8.00
N GLY A 140 -0.57 -0.45 6.81
CA GLY A 140 -0.12 -1.81 6.58
C GLY A 140 1.06 -1.84 5.58
N VAL A 141 2.22 -2.31 6.04
CA VAL A 141 3.44 -2.41 5.23
C VAL A 141 3.78 -3.88 5.01
N LEU A 142 3.52 -4.37 3.79
CA LEU A 142 3.74 -5.77 3.46
C LEU A 142 4.99 -5.91 2.59
N TYR A 143 6.03 -6.51 3.18
CA TYR A 143 7.37 -6.69 2.57
C TYR A 143 7.83 -5.48 1.75
N GLY A 144 7.61 -4.27 2.28
CA GLY A 144 8.04 -3.01 1.66
C GLY A 144 9.56 -2.89 1.63
N GLY A 145 10.15 -2.96 0.44
CA GLY A 145 11.57 -2.78 0.25
C GLY A 145 11.98 -1.31 0.14
N ARG A 146 13.29 -1.04 0.19
CA ARG A 146 13.89 0.30 -0.04
C ARG A 146 13.35 1.42 0.85
N ILE A 147 12.79 1.10 2.02
CA ILE A 147 12.29 2.12 2.99
C ILE A 147 13.45 2.98 3.55
N LYS A 148 14.67 2.47 3.48
CA LYS A 148 15.90 3.17 3.89
C LYS A 148 16.54 4.01 2.76
N VAL A 149 15.88 4.15 1.61
CA VAL A 149 16.42 4.83 0.41
C VAL A 149 15.52 5.98 0.01
N ALA A 150 16.07 7.20 -0.06
CA ALA A 150 15.41 8.35 -0.66
C ALA A 150 15.34 8.21 -2.20
N MET A 151 14.23 8.62 -2.82
CA MET A 151 14.05 8.55 -4.27
C MET A 151 13.51 9.88 -4.81
N GLY A 152 14.32 10.51 -5.66
CA GLY A 152 14.08 11.85 -6.19
C GLY A 152 14.80 12.95 -5.42
N ALA A 153 15.04 14.07 -6.09
CA ALA A 153 15.75 15.21 -5.53
C ALA A 153 14.92 15.81 -4.35
N GLY A 154 15.60 16.05 -3.23
CA GLY A 154 14.98 16.62 -2.02
C GLY A 154 14.15 15.63 -1.19
N SER A 155 14.07 14.35 -1.59
CA SER A 155 13.46 13.29 -0.79
C SER A 155 14.34 12.87 0.38
N VAL A 156 13.71 12.37 1.45
CA VAL A 156 14.38 11.70 2.56
C VAL A 156 14.03 10.22 2.55
N PRO A 157 14.87 9.34 3.11
CA PRO A 157 14.49 7.93 3.27
C PRO A 157 13.14 7.82 4.02
N PRO A 158 12.19 7.00 3.56
CA PRO A 158 10.91 6.85 4.27
C PRO A 158 11.04 6.49 5.74
N ILE A 159 12.06 5.73 6.15
CA ILE A 159 12.31 5.37 7.55
C ILE A 159 12.47 6.62 8.45
N ASP A 160 13.07 7.70 7.92
CA ASP A 160 13.30 8.94 8.67
C ASP A 160 11.99 9.69 8.98
N LEU A 161 10.88 9.27 8.35
CA LEU A 161 9.55 9.83 8.58
C LEU A 161 8.79 9.11 9.71
N ALA A 162 9.36 8.10 10.37
CA ALA A 162 8.70 7.38 11.45
C ALA A 162 8.15 8.31 12.53
N GLY A 163 8.91 9.33 12.94
CA GLY A 163 8.47 10.33 13.94
C GLY A 163 7.32 11.25 13.50
N ASN A 164 6.99 11.28 12.21
CA ASN A 164 5.88 12.08 11.67
C ASN A 164 4.55 11.32 11.68
N MET A 165 4.59 10.00 11.79
CA MET A 165 3.37 9.17 11.72
C MET A 165 2.42 9.48 12.89
N LYS A 166 1.11 9.41 12.60
CA LYS A 166 0.04 9.63 13.58
C LYS A 166 -0.92 8.44 13.65
N CYS A 167 -0.53 7.31 13.09
CA CYS A 167 -1.34 6.09 13.04
C CYS A 167 -0.53 4.88 13.50
N ALA A 168 -1.24 3.85 13.97
CA ALA A 168 -0.63 2.55 14.24
C ALA A 168 -0.24 1.84 12.95
N MET A 169 0.75 0.94 13.01
CA MET A 169 1.28 0.21 11.85
C MET A 169 1.35 -1.29 12.09
N ILE A 170 0.90 -2.06 11.10
CA ILE A 170 1.22 -3.48 10.98
C ILE A 170 2.27 -3.69 9.88
N GLY A 171 3.33 -4.43 10.19
CA GLY A 171 4.34 -4.85 9.24
C GLY A 171 4.29 -6.37 9.02
N ILE A 172 4.36 -6.80 7.76
CA ILE A 172 4.32 -8.21 7.37
C ILE A 172 5.52 -8.51 6.47
N PHE A 173 6.39 -9.43 6.89
CA PHE A 173 7.68 -9.67 6.24
C PHE A 173 8.00 -11.16 6.17
N GLY A 174 8.80 -11.54 5.17
CA GLY A 174 9.38 -12.88 5.06
C GLY A 174 10.83 -12.89 5.53
N ASN A 175 11.23 -13.90 6.30
CA ASN A 175 12.60 -14.03 6.82
C ASN A 175 13.62 -14.42 5.74
N ASN A 176 13.17 -14.89 4.57
CA ASN A 176 14.03 -15.18 3.41
C ASN A 176 14.10 -14.02 2.41
N ASP A 177 13.48 -12.86 2.72
CA ASP A 177 13.56 -11.67 1.88
C ASP A 177 14.95 -11.01 1.99
N GLN A 178 15.41 -10.43 0.89
CA GLN A 178 16.66 -9.68 0.82
C GLN A 178 16.42 -8.16 0.73
N ASN A 179 15.16 -7.75 0.48
CA ASN A 179 14.79 -6.34 0.37
C ASN A 179 13.28 -6.12 0.64
N PRO A 180 12.89 -5.92 1.92
CA PRO A 180 13.77 -5.70 3.09
C PRO A 180 14.38 -7.01 3.60
N SER A 181 15.66 -6.95 3.97
CA SER A 181 16.30 -8.05 4.70
C SER A 181 15.79 -8.12 6.15
N PRO A 182 15.99 -9.27 6.87
CA PRO A 182 15.67 -9.33 8.30
C PRO A 182 16.34 -8.23 9.13
N ALA A 183 17.54 -7.80 8.74
CA ALA A 183 18.25 -6.68 9.39
C ALA A 183 17.54 -5.35 9.11
N ASP A 184 17.11 -5.10 7.87
CA ASP A 184 16.32 -3.91 7.55
C ASP A 184 15.01 -3.87 8.35
N VAL A 185 14.34 -5.01 8.50
CA VAL A 185 13.10 -5.10 9.30
C VAL A 185 13.37 -4.78 10.77
N ASN A 186 14.54 -5.17 11.33
CA ASN A 186 14.93 -4.76 12.69
C ASN A 186 15.11 -3.24 12.79
N ASP A 187 15.72 -2.61 11.78
CA ASP A 187 15.89 -1.16 11.75
C ASP A 187 14.54 -0.42 11.67
N LEU A 188 13.58 -0.96 10.89
CA LEU A 188 12.23 -0.41 10.80
C LEU A 188 11.48 -0.50 12.15
N ASP A 189 11.57 -1.65 12.82
CA ASP A 189 11.00 -1.89 14.14
C ASP A 189 11.58 -0.91 15.19
N ALA A 190 12.91 -0.78 15.19
CA ALA A 190 13.62 0.13 16.06
C ALA A 190 13.22 1.61 15.80
N ALA A 191 13.05 2.01 14.54
CA ALA A 191 12.66 3.39 14.20
C ALA A 191 11.24 3.71 14.70
N LEU A 192 10.28 2.80 14.55
CA LEU A 192 8.91 2.98 15.06
C LEU A 192 8.89 2.98 16.60
N THR A 193 9.65 2.09 17.23
CA THR A 193 9.80 2.04 18.69
C THR A 193 10.37 3.37 19.22
N ALA A 194 11.44 3.87 18.63
CA ALA A 194 12.07 5.14 19.02
C ALA A 194 11.13 6.33 18.82
N ALA A 195 10.26 6.28 17.82
CA ALA A 195 9.24 7.29 17.54
C ALA A 195 7.99 7.17 18.43
N GLY A 196 7.87 6.12 19.24
CA GLY A 196 6.70 5.87 20.08
C GLY A 196 5.44 5.50 19.27
N ILE A 197 5.60 4.97 18.07
CA ILE A 197 4.50 4.54 17.21
C ILE A 197 4.02 3.17 17.63
N ASP A 198 2.71 3.03 17.87
CA ASP A 198 2.08 1.72 18.10
C ASP A 198 2.20 0.86 16.84
N HIS A 199 2.88 -0.28 16.95
CA HIS A 199 3.11 -1.14 15.80
C HIS A 199 3.28 -2.61 16.20
N GLU A 200 3.00 -3.50 15.24
CA GLU A 200 3.25 -4.93 15.34
C GLU A 200 3.85 -5.47 14.05
N PHE A 201 4.90 -6.28 14.18
CA PHE A 201 5.57 -6.90 13.03
C PHE A 201 5.43 -8.42 13.07
N HIS A 202 4.95 -9.00 11.97
CA HIS A 202 4.84 -10.43 11.75
C HIS A 202 5.86 -10.89 10.72
N ARG A 203 6.63 -11.89 11.08
CA ARG A 203 7.71 -12.44 10.26
C ARG A 203 7.45 -13.90 9.97
N TYR A 204 7.65 -14.32 8.73
CA TYR A 204 7.35 -15.68 8.28
C TYR A 204 8.60 -16.40 7.80
N ASP A 205 8.92 -17.51 8.45
CA ASP A 205 9.98 -18.40 8.00
C ASP A 205 9.60 -19.08 6.68
N GLY A 206 10.60 -19.30 5.82
CA GLY A 206 10.39 -19.90 4.50
C GLY A 206 9.69 -18.99 3.47
N ALA A 207 9.30 -17.77 3.86
CA ALA A 207 8.74 -16.79 2.98
C ALA A 207 9.80 -15.75 2.56
N GLY A 208 9.79 -15.37 1.30
CA GLY A 208 10.63 -14.33 0.71
C GLY A 208 9.79 -13.16 0.19
N HIS A 209 10.43 -12.30 -0.62
CA HIS A 209 9.74 -11.16 -1.23
C HIS A 209 8.56 -11.59 -2.10
N GLY A 210 7.40 -10.96 -1.90
CA GLY A 210 6.21 -11.25 -2.70
C GLY A 210 5.53 -12.58 -2.37
N PHE A 211 5.72 -13.13 -1.17
CA PHE A 211 5.16 -14.43 -0.79
C PHE A 211 3.61 -14.49 -0.79
N GLN A 212 2.95 -13.37 -0.87
CA GLN A 212 1.48 -13.29 -0.97
C GLN A 212 0.96 -13.25 -2.41
N ASP A 213 1.85 -13.02 -3.38
CA ASP A 213 1.48 -12.94 -4.80
C ASP A 213 1.25 -14.33 -5.39
N PHE A 214 0.00 -14.75 -5.44
CA PHE A 214 -0.42 -16.05 -5.99
C PHE A 214 -0.24 -16.16 -7.51
N CYS A 215 0.00 -15.04 -8.21
CA CYS A 215 0.34 -15.05 -9.64
C CYS A 215 1.78 -15.55 -9.87
N ASN A 216 2.63 -15.53 -8.84
CA ASN A 216 4.00 -16.04 -8.90
C ASN A 216 4.16 -17.30 -8.03
N GLN A 217 4.00 -18.49 -8.66
CA GLN A 217 4.01 -19.77 -7.95
C GLN A 217 5.33 -20.10 -7.25
N GLU A 218 6.45 -19.57 -7.71
CA GLU A 218 7.77 -19.80 -7.08
C GLU A 218 7.86 -19.09 -5.73
N ARG A 219 7.27 -17.92 -5.61
CA ARG A 219 7.29 -17.07 -4.42
C ARG A 219 6.12 -17.31 -3.49
N TYR A 220 4.97 -17.69 -4.02
CA TYR A 220 3.74 -17.82 -3.27
C TYR A 220 3.86 -18.85 -2.14
N ARG A 221 3.46 -18.45 -0.94
CA ARG A 221 3.40 -19.29 0.26
C ARG A 221 1.98 -19.19 0.82
N LYS A 222 1.12 -20.13 0.41
CA LYS A 222 -0.32 -20.09 0.67
C LYS A 222 -0.64 -19.94 2.16
N GLU A 223 -0.08 -20.79 3.01
CA GLU A 223 -0.38 -20.80 4.45
C GLU A 223 0.03 -19.47 5.11
N GLN A 224 1.25 -19.01 4.83
CA GLN A 224 1.76 -17.73 5.34
C GLN A 224 0.95 -16.55 4.78
N SER A 225 0.53 -16.61 3.52
CA SER A 225 -0.31 -15.58 2.89
C SER A 225 -1.67 -15.45 3.56
N GLU A 226 -2.35 -16.56 3.81
CA GLU A 226 -3.68 -16.55 4.44
C GLU A 226 -3.60 -16.12 5.93
N ASP A 227 -2.57 -16.55 6.65
CA ASP A 227 -2.34 -16.08 8.02
C ASP A 227 -2.02 -14.58 8.06
N ALA A 228 -1.19 -14.09 7.13
CA ALA A 228 -0.88 -12.67 6.99
C ALA A 228 -2.14 -11.83 6.72
N TRP A 229 -3.00 -12.27 5.81
CA TRP A 229 -4.28 -11.60 5.54
C TRP A 229 -5.19 -11.57 6.77
N LYS A 230 -5.28 -12.67 7.52
CA LYS A 230 -6.06 -12.74 8.76
C LYS A 230 -5.57 -11.71 9.78
N LYS A 231 -4.27 -11.62 10.01
CA LYS A 231 -3.66 -10.66 10.94
C LYS A 231 -3.86 -9.22 10.48
N LEU A 232 -3.63 -8.96 9.19
CA LEU A 232 -3.82 -7.65 8.58
C LEU A 232 -5.25 -7.13 8.76
N LEU A 233 -6.25 -7.96 8.46
CA LEU A 233 -7.66 -7.58 8.60
C LEU A 233 -8.05 -7.41 10.09
N ALA A 234 -7.57 -8.26 10.98
CA ALA A 234 -7.80 -8.11 12.42
C ALA A 234 -7.22 -6.79 12.97
N PHE A 235 -6.00 -6.42 12.52
CA PHE A 235 -5.40 -5.15 12.87
C PHE A 235 -6.23 -3.96 12.38
N PHE A 236 -6.64 -3.97 11.10
CA PHE A 236 -7.46 -2.89 10.56
C PHE A 236 -8.83 -2.81 11.23
N ASP A 237 -9.45 -3.95 11.55
CA ASP A 237 -10.72 -3.96 12.29
C ASP A 237 -10.56 -3.30 13.67
N ALA A 238 -9.46 -3.57 14.38
CA ALA A 238 -9.21 -2.99 15.69
C ALA A 238 -8.91 -1.47 15.63
N LYS A 239 -8.36 -0.95 14.51
CA LYS A 239 -7.94 0.45 14.39
C LYS A 239 -8.92 1.32 13.61
N LEU A 240 -9.78 0.74 12.76
CA LEU A 240 -10.67 1.48 11.86
C LEU A 240 -12.17 1.23 12.13
N ARG A 241 -12.52 0.35 13.06
CA ARG A 241 -13.91 0.10 13.49
C ARG A 241 -14.10 0.33 14.95
#